data_926bbe30f1d4262615feb1f557adda4e
#
_entry.id   926bbe30f1d4262615feb1f557adda4e
#
_cell.length_a   1.000
_cell.length_b   1.000
_cell.length_c   1.000
_cell.angle_alpha   90.00
_cell.angle_beta   90.00
_cell.angle_gamma   90.00
#
_symmetry.space_group_name_H-M   'P 1'
#
loop_
_entity.id
_entity.type
_entity.pdbx_description
1 polymer ?
#
loop_
_entity_poly.entity_id
_entity_poly.type
_entity_poly.pdbx_seq_one_letter_code
_entity_poly.pdbx_strand_id
1 'polypeptide(L)'
;ACGSGNFLIITYKRLRELEIRIWKAMREITNVAMLPFPNISLTQFYGIELDEYACDTATLSLWLAEHQMNVKFQEELYVLPETLPLKPSGHIVCGNACRLDWNTVCPHTPEDEVYIMGNPPYLGSSMQNKEQKEDKAIALGHFKSYKDLDYISIWFYKAAEYIKDSHSKAAFVSTNSICQGEQVAMLWAPLFAMNIEISFAVTSFKWSNNAKHAAAVFCVIVGLQNKSNSSKYIISGKSRTQTNAISCYLTPETTEIIDKKSDRISSFVPKMVRGSMASD
;
A
#
# COMPACT_ATOMS: atom_id res chain seq x y z
N ALA A 1 -7.78 -5.48 1.78
CA ALA A 1 -8.94 -4.60 1.69
C ALA A 1 -8.88 -3.81 0.38
N CYS A 2 -9.33 -4.44 -0.72
CA CYS A 2 -9.35 -3.76 -2.03
C CYS A 2 -10.66 -2.98 -2.27
N GLY A 3 -11.67 -3.17 -1.40
CA GLY A 3 -12.99 -2.56 -1.56
C GLY A 3 -13.62 -2.95 -2.89
N SER A 4 -14.31 -2.03 -3.53
CA SER A 4 -14.86 -2.17 -4.88
C SER A 4 -13.80 -2.10 -6.00
N GLY A 5 -12.53 -2.29 -5.69
CA GLY A 5 -11.43 -2.38 -6.66
C GLY A 5 -10.90 -1.03 -7.19
N ASN A 6 -11.18 0.08 -6.54
CA ASN A 6 -10.80 1.42 -7.03
C ASN A 6 -9.31 1.57 -7.37
N PHE A 7 -8.41 1.06 -6.52
CA PHE A 7 -6.97 1.09 -6.79
C PHE A 7 -6.61 0.26 -8.02
N LEU A 8 -7.16 -0.94 -8.13
CA LEU A 8 -6.92 -1.85 -9.25
C LEU A 8 -7.42 -1.26 -10.56
N ILE A 9 -8.65 -0.72 -10.58
CA ILE A 9 -9.26 -0.10 -11.76
C ILE A 9 -8.43 1.06 -12.28
N ILE A 10 -8.04 1.98 -11.37
CA ILE A 10 -7.25 3.15 -11.75
C ILE A 10 -5.88 2.71 -12.27
N THR A 11 -5.22 1.77 -11.59
CA THR A 11 -3.92 1.24 -12.00
C THR A 11 -4.01 0.57 -13.36
N TYR A 12 -5.00 -0.30 -13.58
CA TYR A 12 -5.23 -0.96 -14.86
C TYR A 12 -5.39 0.06 -15.98
N LYS A 13 -6.27 1.05 -15.81
CA LYS A 13 -6.48 2.09 -16.82
C LYS A 13 -5.21 2.88 -17.12
N ARG A 14 -4.44 3.26 -16.10
CA ARG A 14 -3.19 4.02 -16.29
C ARG A 14 -2.11 3.21 -17.00
N LEU A 15 -1.97 1.94 -16.67
CA LEU A 15 -1.04 1.05 -17.36
C LEU A 15 -1.44 0.83 -18.83
N ARG A 16 -2.72 0.63 -19.11
CA ARG A 16 -3.24 0.50 -20.48
C ARG A 16 -3.08 1.82 -21.28
N GLU A 17 -3.27 2.98 -20.66
CA GLU A 17 -2.99 4.27 -21.29
C GLU A 17 -1.50 4.44 -21.61
N LEU A 18 -0.62 4.03 -20.71
CA LEU A 18 0.81 4.04 -20.94
C LEU A 18 1.20 3.11 -22.10
N GLU A 19 0.65 1.91 -22.14
CA GLU A 19 0.84 0.92 -23.20
C GLU A 19 0.45 1.50 -24.58
N ILE A 20 -0.72 2.13 -24.70
CA ILE A 20 -1.15 2.79 -25.94
C ILE A 20 -0.15 3.88 -26.38
N ARG A 21 0.33 4.69 -25.43
CA ARG A 21 1.35 5.72 -25.71
C ARG A 21 2.66 5.11 -26.19
N ILE A 22 3.09 4.00 -25.61
CA ILE A 22 4.31 3.28 -26.03
C ILE A 22 4.13 2.77 -27.46
N TRP A 23 3.01 2.12 -27.79
CA TRP A 23 2.72 1.63 -29.13
C TRP A 23 2.73 2.75 -30.18
N LYS A 24 2.15 3.93 -29.85
CA LYS A 24 2.20 5.10 -30.74
C LYS A 24 3.64 5.57 -30.99
N ALA A 25 4.41 5.75 -29.93
CA ALA A 25 5.80 6.16 -30.03
C ALA A 25 6.66 5.15 -30.82
N MET A 26 6.44 3.86 -30.62
CA MET A 26 7.14 2.82 -31.39
C MET A 26 6.82 2.90 -32.88
N ARG A 27 5.56 3.13 -33.27
CA ARG A 27 5.18 3.32 -34.68
C ARG A 27 5.88 4.50 -35.34
N GLU A 28 6.06 5.60 -34.59
CA GLU A 28 6.75 6.80 -35.10
C GLU A 28 8.25 6.58 -35.30
N ILE A 29 8.88 5.77 -34.46
CA ILE A 29 10.34 5.58 -34.44
C ILE A 29 10.78 4.48 -35.42
N THR A 30 10.04 3.37 -35.50
CA THR A 30 10.59 2.15 -36.14
C THR A 30 10.29 2.03 -37.62
N ASN A 31 9.37 2.78 -38.22
CA ASN A 31 8.86 2.61 -39.58
C ASN A 31 8.51 1.16 -39.98
N VAL A 32 8.37 0.28 -38.97
CA VAL A 32 7.99 -1.13 -39.16
C VAL A 32 6.51 -1.28 -38.89
N ALA A 33 5.81 -2.01 -39.75
CA ALA A 33 4.41 -2.36 -39.53
C ALA A 33 4.31 -3.39 -38.40
N MET A 34 4.27 -2.90 -37.14
CA MET A 34 4.02 -3.73 -35.97
C MET A 34 2.52 -3.75 -35.67
N LEU A 35 1.97 -4.95 -35.51
CA LEU A 35 0.59 -5.11 -35.05
C LEU A 35 0.56 -4.93 -33.52
N PRO A 36 -0.06 -3.87 -32.98
CA PRO A 36 -0.15 -3.69 -31.55
C PRO A 36 -1.09 -4.70 -30.92
N PHE A 37 -0.74 -5.17 -29.72
CA PHE A 37 -1.59 -6.04 -28.92
C PHE A 37 -1.46 -5.64 -27.43
N PRO A 38 -2.52 -5.84 -26.63
CA PRO A 38 -2.46 -5.54 -25.21
C PRO A 38 -1.63 -6.58 -24.46
N ASN A 39 -0.62 -6.10 -23.71
CA ASN A 39 0.17 -6.93 -22.79
C ASN A 39 -0.37 -6.86 -21.36
N ILE A 40 -1.05 -5.75 -21.02
CA ILE A 40 -1.65 -5.58 -19.70
C ILE A 40 -3.03 -6.22 -19.70
N SER A 41 -3.20 -7.28 -18.93
CA SER A 41 -4.46 -8.01 -18.80
C SER A 41 -4.95 -8.04 -17.35
N LEU A 42 -6.24 -8.27 -17.14
CA LEU A 42 -6.82 -8.37 -15.79
C LEU A 42 -6.28 -9.55 -14.98
N THR A 43 -5.75 -10.58 -15.65
CA THR A 43 -5.12 -11.74 -14.98
C THR A 43 -3.87 -11.40 -14.17
N GLN A 44 -3.31 -10.20 -14.36
CA GLN A 44 -2.18 -9.68 -13.61
C GLN A 44 -2.62 -8.88 -12.36
N PHE A 45 -3.93 -8.79 -12.08
CA PHE A 45 -4.48 -8.00 -10.99
C PHE A 45 -5.09 -8.89 -9.92
N TYR A 46 -4.67 -8.70 -8.69
CA TYR A 46 -5.06 -9.49 -7.52
C TYR A 46 -5.67 -8.58 -6.46
N GLY A 47 -6.67 -9.06 -5.75
CA GLY A 47 -7.29 -8.33 -4.67
C GLY A 47 -7.79 -9.26 -3.57
N ILE A 48 -7.76 -8.76 -2.34
CA ILE A 48 -8.36 -9.43 -1.19
C ILE A 48 -9.37 -8.47 -0.58
N GLU A 49 -10.60 -8.91 -0.41
CA GLU A 49 -11.65 -8.14 0.23
C GLU A 49 -12.48 -9.02 1.15
N LEU A 50 -12.91 -8.47 2.28
CA LEU A 50 -13.69 -9.21 3.28
C LEU A 50 -15.17 -9.30 2.91
N ASP A 51 -15.71 -8.24 2.31
CA ASP A 51 -17.11 -8.13 1.93
C ASP A 51 -17.36 -8.77 0.56
N GLU A 52 -18.25 -9.76 0.51
CA GLU A 52 -18.57 -10.52 -0.70
C GLU A 52 -19.17 -9.63 -1.78
N TYR A 53 -20.06 -8.73 -1.42
CA TYR A 53 -20.65 -7.78 -2.37
C TYR A 53 -19.60 -6.84 -2.97
N ALA A 54 -18.62 -6.41 -2.18
CA ALA A 54 -17.51 -5.60 -2.67
C ALA A 54 -16.58 -6.41 -3.58
N CYS A 55 -16.39 -7.72 -3.35
CA CYS A 55 -15.65 -8.62 -4.24
C CYS A 55 -16.32 -8.69 -5.64
N ASP A 56 -17.63 -8.92 -5.68
CA ASP A 56 -18.39 -8.98 -6.93
C ASP A 56 -18.37 -7.64 -7.67
N THR A 57 -18.53 -6.56 -6.91
CA THR A 57 -18.45 -5.18 -7.45
C THR A 57 -17.08 -4.89 -8.04
N ALA A 58 -15.99 -5.30 -7.38
CA ALA A 58 -14.63 -5.12 -7.88
C ALA A 58 -14.40 -5.90 -9.19
N THR A 59 -14.87 -7.13 -9.24
CA THR A 59 -14.81 -8.01 -10.41
C THR A 59 -15.53 -7.40 -11.60
N LEU A 60 -16.78 -6.99 -11.42
CA LEU A 60 -17.56 -6.32 -12.46
C LEU A 60 -16.93 -5.02 -12.94
N SER A 61 -16.44 -4.22 -11.99
CA SER A 61 -15.81 -2.93 -12.29
C SER A 61 -14.51 -3.07 -13.07
N LEU A 62 -13.74 -4.14 -12.83
CA LEU A 62 -12.55 -4.47 -13.61
C LEU A 62 -12.90 -4.86 -15.05
N TRP A 63 -13.95 -5.65 -15.28
CA TRP A 63 -14.44 -5.95 -16.64
C TRP A 63 -14.87 -4.70 -17.39
N LEU A 64 -15.62 -3.83 -16.73
CA LEU A 64 -15.99 -2.55 -17.32
C LEU A 64 -14.78 -1.68 -17.69
N ALA A 65 -13.77 -1.67 -16.84
CA ALA A 65 -12.52 -0.97 -17.11
C ALA A 65 -11.78 -1.58 -18.31
N GLU A 66 -11.71 -2.91 -18.41
CA GLU A 66 -11.13 -3.60 -19.56
C GLU A 66 -11.86 -3.26 -20.84
N HIS A 67 -13.19 -3.33 -20.85
CA HIS A 67 -14.00 -2.96 -22.00
C HIS A 67 -13.72 -1.52 -22.46
N GLN A 68 -13.72 -0.56 -21.52
CA GLN A 68 -13.43 0.84 -21.82
C GLN A 68 -12.03 1.01 -22.42
N MET A 69 -11.04 0.31 -21.90
CA MET A 69 -9.67 0.41 -22.39
C MET A 69 -9.48 -0.30 -23.73
N ASN A 70 -10.23 -1.36 -24.03
CA ASN A 70 -10.22 -2.03 -25.34
C ASN A 70 -10.86 -1.13 -26.41
N VAL A 71 -11.95 -0.43 -26.10
CA VAL A 71 -12.53 0.59 -26.99
C VAL A 71 -11.50 1.67 -27.28
N LYS A 72 -10.86 2.23 -26.26
CA LYS A 72 -9.82 3.25 -26.42
C LYS A 72 -8.62 2.74 -27.23
N PHE A 73 -8.19 1.51 -27.01
CA PHE A 73 -7.11 0.87 -27.77
C PHE A 73 -7.47 0.78 -29.25
N GLN A 74 -8.69 0.36 -29.58
CA GLN A 74 -9.19 0.29 -30.95
C GLN A 74 -9.26 1.67 -31.60
N GLU A 75 -9.77 2.68 -30.91
CA GLU A 75 -9.87 4.05 -31.44
C GLU A 75 -8.49 4.65 -31.73
N GLU A 76 -7.51 4.37 -30.87
CA GLU A 76 -6.18 5.02 -30.93
C GLU A 76 -5.17 4.27 -31.81
N LEU A 77 -5.30 2.95 -31.94
CA LEU A 77 -4.36 2.08 -32.64
C LEU A 77 -4.95 1.36 -33.85
N TYR A 78 -6.27 1.50 -34.06
CA TYR A 78 -7.01 0.89 -35.18
C TYR A 78 -6.95 -0.65 -35.20
N VAL A 79 -6.79 -1.26 -34.01
CA VAL A 79 -6.77 -2.70 -33.82
C VAL A 79 -7.76 -3.07 -32.74
N LEU A 80 -8.66 -4.01 -33.04
CA LEU A 80 -9.59 -4.55 -32.04
C LEU A 80 -8.85 -5.63 -31.23
N PRO A 81 -8.66 -5.44 -29.91
CA PRO A 81 -8.13 -6.49 -29.06
C PRO A 81 -9.08 -7.70 -29.06
N GLU A 82 -8.54 -8.91 -29.08
CA GLU A 82 -9.35 -10.12 -28.89
C GLU A 82 -9.96 -10.09 -27.48
N THR A 83 -11.27 -9.89 -27.42
CA THR A 83 -12.05 -10.05 -26.19
C THR A 83 -12.51 -11.50 -26.13
N LEU A 84 -11.82 -12.32 -25.37
CA LEU A 84 -12.34 -13.65 -25.05
C LEU A 84 -13.53 -13.51 -24.10
N PRO A 85 -14.68 -14.10 -24.39
CA PRO A 85 -15.82 -14.03 -23.51
C PRO A 85 -15.49 -14.70 -22.17
N LEU A 86 -15.72 -13.96 -21.08
CA LEU A 86 -15.72 -14.46 -19.70
C LEU A 86 -14.42 -15.14 -19.21
N LYS A 87 -13.26 -14.54 -19.49
CA LYS A 87 -12.06 -14.87 -18.69
C LYS A 87 -12.30 -14.44 -17.24
N PRO A 88 -11.78 -15.20 -16.26
CA PRO A 88 -11.75 -14.73 -14.87
C PRO A 88 -11.12 -13.33 -14.84
N SER A 89 -11.88 -12.33 -14.44
CA SER A 89 -11.42 -10.94 -14.41
C SER A 89 -10.73 -10.68 -13.10
N GLY A 90 -9.41 -10.68 -13.11
CA GLY A 90 -8.64 -10.47 -11.91
C GLY A 90 -8.81 -11.61 -10.88
N HIS A 91 -7.89 -11.71 -10.00
CA HIS A 91 -7.94 -12.69 -8.92
C HIS A 91 -8.44 -12.02 -7.63
N ILE A 92 -9.75 -11.73 -7.57
CA ILE A 92 -10.37 -11.16 -6.37
C ILE A 92 -10.79 -12.29 -5.45
N VAL A 93 -10.15 -12.35 -4.29
CA VAL A 93 -10.41 -13.36 -3.26
C VAL A 93 -11.22 -12.73 -2.14
N CYS A 94 -12.41 -13.33 -1.85
CA CYS A 94 -13.19 -12.95 -0.69
C CYS A 94 -12.60 -13.58 0.57
N GLY A 95 -12.16 -12.76 1.51
CA GLY A 95 -11.56 -13.23 2.76
C GLY A 95 -10.84 -12.15 3.55
N ASN A 96 -10.44 -12.53 4.75
CA ASN A 96 -9.75 -11.62 5.66
C ASN A 96 -8.25 -11.52 5.31
N ALA A 97 -7.83 -10.37 4.78
CA ALA A 97 -6.44 -10.12 4.40
C ALA A 97 -5.44 -10.26 5.56
N CYS A 98 -5.90 -10.08 6.81
CA CYS A 98 -5.06 -10.27 7.99
C CYS A 98 -4.74 -11.75 8.25
N ARG A 99 -5.61 -12.68 7.82
CA ARG A 99 -5.51 -14.12 8.09
C ARG A 99 -5.02 -14.91 6.88
N LEU A 100 -5.36 -14.48 5.66
CA LEU A 100 -4.94 -15.16 4.43
C LEU A 100 -3.42 -15.08 4.23
N ASP A 101 -2.85 -16.12 3.68
CA ASP A 101 -1.49 -16.06 3.12
C ASP A 101 -1.54 -15.36 1.76
N TRP A 102 -0.84 -14.24 1.64
CA TRP A 102 -0.82 -13.47 0.40
C TRP A 102 -0.09 -14.18 -0.74
N ASN A 103 0.84 -15.10 -0.43
CA ASN A 103 1.51 -15.91 -1.45
C ASN A 103 0.57 -16.93 -2.10
N THR A 104 -0.48 -17.38 -1.41
CA THR A 104 -1.50 -18.25 -2.03
C THR A 104 -2.45 -17.46 -2.94
N VAL A 105 -2.67 -16.18 -2.66
CA VAL A 105 -3.53 -15.30 -3.46
C VAL A 105 -2.80 -14.81 -4.70
N CYS A 106 -1.58 -14.32 -4.55
CA CYS A 106 -0.71 -13.88 -5.62
C CYS A 106 0.66 -14.54 -5.48
N PRO A 107 0.83 -15.76 -6.00
CA PRO A 107 2.13 -16.43 -6.01
C PRO A 107 3.13 -15.62 -6.84
N HIS A 108 4.36 -15.50 -6.35
CA HIS A 108 5.42 -14.80 -7.07
C HIS A 108 6.79 -15.43 -6.78
N THR A 109 7.72 -15.17 -7.66
CA THR A 109 9.14 -15.51 -7.48
C THR A 109 9.93 -14.27 -7.08
N PRO A 110 11.16 -14.38 -6.59
CA PRO A 110 12.02 -13.23 -6.28
C PRO A 110 12.23 -12.28 -7.47
N GLU A 111 12.16 -12.80 -8.70
CA GLU A 111 12.39 -12.05 -9.95
C GLU A 111 11.14 -11.27 -10.41
N ASP A 112 9.98 -11.59 -9.87
CA ASP A 112 8.74 -10.94 -10.27
C ASP A 112 8.61 -9.55 -9.63
N GLU A 113 8.14 -8.59 -10.41
CA GLU A 113 7.79 -7.26 -9.92
C GLU A 113 6.31 -7.24 -9.51
N VAL A 114 6.03 -7.40 -8.22
CA VAL A 114 4.68 -7.24 -7.67
C VAL A 114 4.55 -5.90 -6.97
N TYR A 115 3.48 -5.16 -7.30
CA TYR A 115 3.17 -3.88 -6.68
C TYR A 115 1.92 -4.00 -5.81
N ILE A 116 2.09 -3.96 -4.50
CA ILE A 116 1.00 -4.00 -3.52
C ILE A 116 0.60 -2.57 -3.19
N MET A 117 -0.69 -2.27 -3.29
CA MET A 117 -1.20 -0.94 -2.95
C MET A 117 -2.58 -1.01 -2.30
N GLY A 118 -2.88 -0.06 -1.44
CA GLY A 118 -4.19 -0.01 -0.81
C GLY A 118 -4.36 1.11 0.20
N ASN A 119 -5.59 1.21 0.66
CA ASN A 119 -5.99 2.01 1.81
C ASN A 119 -6.65 1.09 2.84
N PRO A 120 -5.85 0.28 3.56
CA PRO A 120 -6.37 -0.64 4.57
C PRO A 120 -7.03 0.12 5.73
N PRO A 121 -7.90 -0.55 6.50
CA PRO A 121 -8.52 0.08 7.65
C PRO A 121 -7.46 0.42 8.72
N TYR A 122 -7.47 1.66 9.17
CA TYR A 122 -6.68 2.15 10.30
C TYR A 122 -7.59 2.41 11.48
N LEU A 123 -7.21 1.87 12.64
CA LEU A 123 -7.98 1.99 13.87
C LEU A 123 -7.05 1.84 15.08
N GLY A 124 -7.01 2.87 15.91
CA GLY A 124 -6.20 2.87 17.14
C GLY A 124 -6.57 1.73 18.08
N SER A 125 -5.61 1.23 18.83
CA SER A 125 -5.73 0.01 19.64
C SER A 125 -6.92 -0.01 20.61
N SER A 126 -7.30 1.14 21.17
CA SER A 126 -8.43 1.28 22.10
C SER A 126 -9.80 1.12 21.42
N MET A 127 -9.89 1.39 20.13
CA MET A 127 -11.15 1.37 19.37
C MET A 127 -11.39 0.02 18.66
N GLN A 128 -10.39 -0.87 18.64
CA GLN A 128 -10.48 -2.18 17.98
C GLN A 128 -11.46 -3.11 18.69
N ASN A 129 -12.32 -3.76 17.92
CA ASN A 129 -13.23 -4.79 18.40
C ASN A 129 -12.49 -6.12 18.71
N LYS A 130 -13.25 -7.15 19.15
CA LYS A 130 -12.67 -8.44 19.52
C LYS A 130 -12.00 -9.14 18.33
N GLU A 131 -12.64 -9.15 17.16
CA GLU A 131 -12.13 -9.80 15.96
C GLU A 131 -10.85 -9.13 15.45
N GLN A 132 -10.81 -7.80 15.43
CA GLN A 132 -9.63 -7.04 15.03
C GLN A 132 -8.44 -7.25 15.99
N LYS A 133 -8.72 -7.40 17.30
CA LYS A 133 -7.69 -7.76 18.29
C LYS A 133 -7.18 -9.18 18.08
N GLU A 134 -8.06 -10.11 17.68
CA GLU A 134 -7.68 -11.48 17.34
C GLU A 134 -6.83 -11.51 16.06
N ASP A 135 -7.25 -10.83 14.99
CA ASP A 135 -6.46 -10.67 13.76
C ASP A 135 -5.05 -10.17 14.06
N LYS A 136 -4.96 -9.15 14.92
CA LYS A 136 -3.68 -8.58 15.33
C LYS A 136 -2.85 -9.57 16.17
N ALA A 137 -3.48 -10.37 17.01
CA ALA A 137 -2.78 -11.41 17.77
C ALA A 137 -2.24 -12.52 16.86
N ILE A 138 -2.98 -12.90 15.82
CA ILE A 138 -2.56 -13.90 14.84
C ILE A 138 -1.37 -13.37 14.03
N ALA A 139 -1.47 -12.16 13.50
CA ALA A 139 -0.46 -11.61 12.60
C ALA A 139 0.78 -11.08 13.32
N LEU A 140 0.62 -10.42 14.47
CA LEU A 140 1.67 -9.66 15.15
C LEU A 140 1.96 -10.16 16.59
N GLY A 141 1.38 -11.29 17.02
CA GLY A 141 1.46 -11.76 18.40
C GLY A 141 2.89 -12.05 18.89
N HIS A 142 3.83 -12.24 17.98
CA HIS A 142 5.27 -12.39 18.26
C HIS A 142 5.99 -11.05 18.50
N PHE A 143 5.35 -9.89 18.23
CA PHE A 143 5.94 -8.58 18.51
C PHE A 143 5.73 -8.19 19.96
N LYS A 144 6.76 -7.61 20.57
CA LYS A 144 6.63 -6.98 21.87
C LYS A 144 5.62 -5.81 21.79
N SER A 145 4.66 -5.78 22.71
CA SER A 145 3.65 -4.71 22.80
C SER A 145 2.72 -4.59 21.57
N TYR A 146 2.54 -5.65 20.76
CA TYR A 146 1.67 -5.65 19.58
C TYR A 146 0.25 -5.14 19.86
N LYS A 147 -0.22 -5.30 21.11
CA LYS A 147 -1.56 -4.87 21.53
C LYS A 147 -1.81 -3.38 21.39
N ASP A 148 -0.76 -2.58 21.45
CA ASP A 148 -0.82 -1.12 21.38
C ASP A 148 -0.73 -0.59 19.93
N LEU A 149 -0.42 -1.47 18.96
CA LEU A 149 -0.34 -1.11 17.55
C LEU A 149 -1.70 -0.77 16.93
N ASP A 150 -1.70 0.19 16.01
CA ASP A 150 -2.83 0.46 15.12
C ASP A 150 -3.14 -0.77 14.27
N TYR A 151 -4.40 -0.96 13.89
CA TYR A 151 -4.85 -2.13 13.12
C TYR A 151 -4.15 -2.23 11.76
N ILE A 152 -3.87 -1.11 11.11
CA ILE A 152 -3.17 -1.06 9.82
C ILE A 152 -1.76 -1.64 9.87
N SER A 153 -1.14 -1.73 11.04
CA SER A 153 0.19 -2.32 11.23
C SER A 153 0.30 -3.74 10.69
N ILE A 154 -0.83 -4.48 10.67
CA ILE A 154 -0.89 -5.83 10.10
C ILE A 154 -0.53 -5.80 8.61
N TRP A 155 -1.06 -4.84 7.84
CA TRP A 155 -0.78 -4.74 6.39
C TRP A 155 0.66 -4.37 6.11
N PHE A 156 1.24 -3.46 6.91
CA PHE A 156 2.66 -3.12 6.77
C PHE A 156 3.56 -4.32 7.02
N TYR A 157 3.26 -5.10 8.06
CA TYR A 157 4.03 -6.29 8.40
C TYR A 157 3.87 -7.38 7.33
N LYS A 158 2.64 -7.74 6.95
CA LYS A 158 2.38 -8.75 5.92
C LYS A 158 2.95 -8.36 4.56
N ALA A 159 2.90 -7.09 4.20
CA ALA A 159 3.54 -6.61 2.99
C ALA A 159 5.06 -6.73 3.08
N ALA A 160 5.67 -6.39 4.22
CA ALA A 160 7.11 -6.56 4.42
C ALA A 160 7.54 -8.03 4.30
N GLU A 161 6.76 -8.96 4.89
CA GLU A 161 7.00 -10.40 4.72
C GLU A 161 6.86 -10.85 3.27
N TYR A 162 5.84 -10.38 2.57
CA TYR A 162 5.56 -10.76 1.19
C TYR A 162 6.63 -10.25 0.21
N ILE A 163 7.08 -9.00 0.35
CA ILE A 163 8.06 -8.39 -0.58
C ILE A 163 9.51 -8.74 -0.22
N LYS A 164 9.74 -9.35 0.94
CA LYS A 164 11.09 -9.70 1.41
C LYS A 164 11.84 -10.51 0.37
N ASP A 165 13.11 -10.16 0.15
CA ASP A 165 14.03 -10.85 -0.75
C ASP A 165 13.54 -10.97 -2.21
N SER A 166 12.70 -10.03 -2.67
CA SER A 166 12.16 -9.97 -4.03
C SER A 166 12.27 -8.55 -4.63
N HIS A 167 11.91 -8.40 -5.90
CA HIS A 167 11.82 -7.10 -6.57
C HIS A 167 10.49 -6.38 -6.30
N SER A 168 9.63 -6.99 -5.53
CA SER A 168 8.28 -6.48 -5.21
C SER A 168 8.32 -5.24 -4.31
N LYS A 169 7.28 -4.44 -4.36
CA LYS A 169 7.14 -3.19 -3.61
C LYS A 169 5.73 -3.07 -3.06
N ALA A 170 5.59 -2.35 -1.95
CA ALA A 170 4.28 -2.08 -1.37
C ALA A 170 4.11 -0.59 -1.05
N ALA A 171 2.87 -0.09 -1.07
CA ALA A 171 2.55 1.26 -0.64
C ALA A 171 1.14 1.33 -0.05
N PHE A 172 1.03 1.96 1.11
CA PHE A 172 -0.26 2.11 1.79
C PHE A 172 -0.55 3.55 2.17
N VAL A 173 -1.83 3.90 2.07
CA VAL A 173 -2.37 5.07 2.75
C VAL A 173 -2.58 4.69 4.22
N SER A 174 -2.15 5.55 5.13
CA SER A 174 -2.30 5.36 6.57
C SER A 174 -2.55 6.70 7.25
N THR A 175 -2.98 6.65 8.51
CA THR A 175 -2.87 7.82 9.37
C THR A 175 -1.40 8.09 9.70
N ASN A 176 -1.06 9.34 10.00
CA ASN A 176 0.30 9.71 10.38
C ASN A 176 0.76 9.11 11.73
N SER A 177 -0.15 8.50 12.48
CA SER A 177 0.14 7.85 13.77
C SER A 177 1.22 6.77 13.68
N ILE A 178 1.30 6.02 12.56
CA ILE A 178 2.34 5.00 12.37
C ILE A 178 3.77 5.58 12.30
N CYS A 179 3.89 6.87 12.02
CA CYS A 179 5.16 7.60 11.94
C CYS A 179 5.40 8.49 13.17
N GLN A 180 4.65 8.30 14.25
CA GLN A 180 4.71 9.14 15.45
C GLN A 180 4.62 8.31 16.74
N GLY A 181 5.18 8.85 17.81
CA GLY A 181 5.09 8.31 19.15
C GLY A 181 5.56 6.86 19.29
N GLU A 182 4.88 6.11 20.14
CA GLU A 182 5.25 4.73 20.48
C GLU A 182 5.07 3.74 19.32
N GLN A 183 4.20 4.05 18.34
CA GLN A 183 3.97 3.21 17.16
C GLN A 183 5.26 2.99 16.36
N VAL A 184 6.13 3.99 16.34
CA VAL A 184 7.37 3.97 15.55
C VAL A 184 8.28 2.80 15.96
N ALA A 185 8.64 2.70 17.23
CA ALA A 185 9.54 1.66 17.69
C ALA A 185 8.92 0.25 17.54
N MET A 186 7.61 0.15 17.80
CA MET A 186 6.91 -1.13 17.76
C MET A 186 6.71 -1.67 16.33
N LEU A 187 6.46 -0.81 15.35
CA LEU A 187 6.20 -1.21 13.97
C LEU A 187 7.48 -1.25 13.13
N TRP A 188 8.27 -0.17 13.14
CA TRP A 188 9.34 -0.01 12.16
C TRP A 188 10.60 -0.80 12.49
N ALA A 189 10.91 -1.04 13.77
CA ALA A 189 12.08 -1.84 14.13
C ALA A 189 12.04 -3.27 13.55
N PRO A 190 10.93 -4.01 13.66
CA PRO A 190 10.80 -5.32 13.02
C PRO A 190 10.87 -5.27 11.49
N LEU A 191 10.26 -4.26 10.85
CA LEU A 191 10.28 -4.11 9.40
C LEU A 191 11.70 -3.88 8.87
N PHE A 192 12.43 -2.97 9.50
CA PHE A 192 13.82 -2.69 9.12
C PHE A 192 14.77 -3.87 9.38
N ALA A 193 14.47 -4.68 10.40
CA ALA A 193 15.20 -5.92 10.67
C ALA A 193 15.01 -6.97 9.56
N MET A 194 13.94 -6.91 8.78
CA MET A 194 13.71 -7.73 7.59
C MET A 194 14.40 -7.19 6.32
N ASN A 195 15.32 -6.23 6.45
CA ASN A 195 15.98 -5.57 5.32
C ASN A 195 15.02 -4.78 4.42
N ILE A 196 13.89 -4.33 4.97
CA ILE A 196 12.93 -3.46 4.31
C ILE A 196 13.28 -1.99 4.62
N GLU A 197 13.03 -1.12 3.66
CA GLU A 197 13.20 0.34 3.80
C GLU A 197 12.00 1.10 3.24
N ILE A 198 11.89 2.38 3.58
CA ILE A 198 10.91 3.28 2.98
C ILE A 198 11.47 3.77 1.64
N SER A 199 10.78 3.43 0.55
CA SER A 199 11.16 3.81 -0.83
C SER A 199 10.72 5.22 -1.20
N PHE A 200 9.52 5.59 -0.78
CA PHE A 200 9.00 6.95 -0.89
C PHE A 200 7.99 7.22 0.21
N ALA A 201 7.76 8.49 0.47
CA ALA A 201 6.71 8.93 1.38
C ALA A 201 5.99 10.16 0.83
N VAL A 202 4.66 10.20 1.03
CA VAL A 202 3.88 11.44 0.92
C VAL A 202 3.60 11.88 2.34
N THR A 203 4.12 13.05 2.71
CA THR A 203 3.96 13.59 4.06
C THR A 203 2.51 14.02 4.32
N SER A 204 2.18 14.22 5.57
CA SER A 204 0.85 14.45 6.10
C SER A 204 -0.02 15.37 5.23
N PHE A 205 -1.11 14.84 4.74
CA PHE A 205 -2.12 15.59 4.00
C PHE A 205 -3.52 15.33 4.58
N LYS A 206 -4.40 16.31 4.41
CA LYS A 206 -5.77 16.20 4.89
C LYS A 206 -6.58 15.30 3.97
N TRP A 207 -7.04 14.16 4.50
CA TRP A 207 -8.01 13.34 3.80
C TRP A 207 -9.40 13.95 3.91
N SER A 208 -9.99 14.35 2.79
CA SER A 208 -11.36 14.85 2.73
C SER A 208 -12.25 13.82 2.05
N ASN A 209 -13.15 13.20 2.80
CA ASN A 209 -14.26 12.49 2.20
C ASN A 209 -15.38 13.52 1.89
N ASN A 210 -16.07 13.35 0.77
CA ASN A 210 -17.26 14.16 0.42
C ASN A 210 -18.45 13.93 1.38
N ALA A 211 -18.27 13.14 2.44
CA ALA A 211 -19.30 12.93 3.46
C ALA A 211 -19.43 14.18 4.35
N LYS A 212 -20.62 14.74 4.41
CA LYS A 212 -20.97 15.81 5.36
C LYS A 212 -20.69 15.33 6.78
N HIS A 213 -19.85 16.04 7.55
CA HIS A 213 -19.46 15.78 8.94
C HIS A 213 -18.35 14.73 9.17
N ALA A 214 -17.54 14.34 8.19
CA ALA A 214 -16.36 13.52 8.47
C ALA A 214 -15.27 14.37 9.14
N ALA A 215 -14.79 13.93 10.31
CA ALA A 215 -13.61 14.51 10.94
C ALA A 215 -12.43 14.42 9.96
N ALA A 216 -11.69 15.51 9.80
CA ALA A 216 -10.54 15.53 8.91
C ALA A 216 -9.43 14.65 9.50
N VAL A 217 -9.13 13.56 8.83
CA VAL A 217 -8.01 12.68 9.19
C VAL A 217 -6.78 13.11 8.41
N PHE A 218 -5.65 13.24 9.11
CA PHE A 218 -4.37 13.46 8.47
C PHE A 218 -3.77 12.11 8.09
N CYS A 219 -3.53 11.94 6.79
CA CYS A 219 -2.98 10.72 6.22
C CYS A 219 -1.57 10.93 5.69
N VAL A 220 -0.85 9.83 5.56
CA VAL A 220 0.43 9.71 4.89
C VAL A 220 0.34 8.58 3.86
N ILE A 221 1.23 8.58 2.87
CA ILE A 221 1.43 7.41 2.02
C ILE A 221 2.86 6.96 2.23
N VAL A 222 3.06 5.69 2.52
CA VAL A 222 4.38 5.14 2.76
C VAL A 222 4.61 3.95 1.85
N GLY A 223 5.65 4.04 1.03
CA GLY A 223 6.09 2.97 0.15
C GLY A 223 7.21 2.17 0.79
N LEU A 224 7.14 0.85 0.67
CA LEU A 224 8.10 -0.13 1.17
C LEU A 224 8.80 -0.83 0.01
N GLN A 225 10.07 -1.13 0.17
CA GLN A 225 10.85 -1.99 -0.73
C GLN A 225 11.97 -2.69 0.05
N ASN A 226 12.61 -3.67 -0.57
CA ASN A 226 13.88 -4.19 -0.07
C ASN A 226 14.95 -3.10 -0.12
N LYS A 227 15.87 -3.14 0.84
CA LYS A 227 16.96 -2.15 0.94
C LYS A 227 17.77 -2.11 -0.35
N SER A 228 17.96 -0.91 -0.88
CA SER A 228 18.63 -0.68 -2.15
C SER A 228 19.36 0.67 -2.17
N ASN A 229 20.27 0.81 -3.15
CA ASN A 229 20.96 2.08 -3.40
C ASN A 229 20.16 3.04 -4.30
N SER A 230 18.90 2.70 -4.62
CA SER A 230 18.06 3.56 -5.45
C SER A 230 17.68 4.86 -4.72
N SER A 231 17.51 5.93 -5.48
CA SER A 231 17.02 7.21 -4.96
C SER A 231 15.62 7.07 -4.37
N LYS A 232 15.42 7.68 -3.21
CA LYS A 232 14.15 7.72 -2.50
C LYS A 232 13.54 9.11 -2.57
N TYR A 233 12.25 9.22 -2.35
CA TYR A 233 11.56 10.50 -2.53
C TYR A 233 10.60 10.80 -1.39
N ILE A 234 10.68 12.02 -0.87
CA ILE A 234 9.68 12.58 0.05
C ILE A 234 8.88 13.63 -0.73
N ILE A 235 7.57 13.48 -0.70
CA ILE A 235 6.62 14.36 -1.38
C ILE A 235 5.82 15.12 -0.33
N SER A 236 5.91 16.44 -0.36
CA SER A 236 5.16 17.33 0.55
C SER A 236 4.41 18.38 -0.29
N GLY A 237 3.11 18.24 -0.40
CA GLY A 237 2.30 19.06 -1.29
C GLY A 237 2.78 18.97 -2.74
N LYS A 238 3.33 20.05 -3.29
CA LYS A 238 3.90 20.09 -4.66
C LYS A 238 5.42 19.85 -4.70
N SER A 239 6.06 19.80 -3.55
CA SER A 239 7.52 19.62 -3.46
C SER A 239 7.88 18.14 -3.46
N ARG A 240 8.94 17.78 -4.21
CA ARG A 240 9.53 16.44 -4.23
C ARG A 240 11.00 16.54 -3.88
N THR A 241 11.39 15.97 -2.77
CA THR A 241 12.78 15.94 -2.29
C THR A 241 13.37 14.57 -2.52
N GLN A 242 14.49 14.50 -3.22
CA GLN A 242 15.26 13.27 -3.41
C GLN A 242 16.21 13.08 -2.22
N THR A 243 16.33 11.85 -1.74
CA THR A 243 17.21 11.48 -0.63
C THR A 243 17.73 10.05 -0.79
N ASN A 244 18.76 9.70 -0.06
CA ASN A 244 19.31 8.33 -0.01
C ASN A 244 18.64 7.47 1.07
N ALA A 245 18.01 8.08 2.06
CA ALA A 245 17.30 7.38 3.13
C ALA A 245 16.06 8.16 3.55
N ILE A 246 15.03 7.44 4.01
CA ILE A 246 13.83 8.03 4.62
C ILE A 246 13.66 7.37 5.99
N SER A 247 13.61 8.18 7.03
CA SER A 247 13.36 7.71 8.39
C SER A 247 11.89 7.30 8.58
N CYS A 248 11.61 6.55 9.61
CA CYS A 248 10.23 6.22 10.01
C CYS A 248 9.39 7.45 10.41
N TYR A 249 10.03 8.61 10.62
CA TYR A 249 9.38 9.90 10.84
C TYR A 249 9.11 10.67 9.53
N LEU A 250 9.39 10.05 8.40
CA LEU A 250 9.28 10.60 7.04
C LEU A 250 10.18 11.82 6.80
N THR A 251 11.37 11.80 7.38
CA THR A 251 12.44 12.81 7.18
C THR A 251 13.57 12.23 6.31
N PRO A 252 14.35 13.10 5.62
CA PRO A 252 15.42 12.67 4.70
C PRO A 252 16.70 12.26 5.43
N GLU A 253 16.62 11.29 6.32
CA GLU A 253 17.73 10.82 7.16
C GLU A 253 17.57 9.32 7.49
N THR A 254 18.60 8.72 8.06
CA THR A 254 18.53 7.37 8.61
C THR A 254 17.75 7.36 9.91
N THR A 255 16.98 6.29 10.13
CA THR A 255 16.19 6.16 11.35
C THR A 255 17.07 5.74 12.53
N GLU A 256 17.05 6.55 13.59
CA GLU A 256 17.41 6.10 14.94
C GLU A 256 16.12 5.76 15.68
N ILE A 257 15.89 4.47 15.92
CA ILE A 257 14.72 4.01 16.67
C ILE A 257 15.05 4.10 18.17
N ILE A 258 14.30 4.94 18.88
CA ILE A 258 14.43 5.10 20.31
C ILE A 258 13.30 4.31 20.99
N ASP A 259 13.69 3.30 21.75
CA ASP A 259 12.77 2.55 22.58
C ASP A 259 12.27 3.41 23.77
N LYS A 260 11.01 3.14 24.15
CA LYS A 260 10.44 3.75 25.36
C LYS A 260 11.26 3.36 26.59
N LYS A 261 11.77 4.34 27.29
CA LYS A 261 12.44 4.17 28.58
C LYS A 261 11.49 4.52 29.71
N SER A 262 11.45 3.67 30.73
CA SER A 262 10.69 3.92 31.97
C SER A 262 11.40 4.90 32.90
N ASP A 263 12.70 5.08 32.71
CA ASP A 263 13.55 5.91 33.58
C ASP A 263 13.94 7.24 32.94
N ARG A 264 14.36 8.19 33.77
CA ARG A 264 14.88 9.46 33.35
C ARG A 264 16.02 9.31 32.35
N ILE A 265 16.06 10.17 31.33
CA ILE A 265 17.17 10.23 30.36
C ILE A 265 18.48 10.59 31.06
N SER A 266 18.40 11.40 32.13
CA SER A 266 19.55 11.85 32.93
C SER A 266 19.13 12.06 34.37
N SER A 267 20.07 11.89 35.32
CA SER A 267 19.86 12.20 36.75
C SER A 267 19.55 13.67 37.01
N PHE A 268 19.93 14.55 36.09
CA PHE A 268 19.67 15.99 36.20
C PHE A 268 18.27 16.42 35.77
N VAL A 269 17.52 15.53 35.10
CA VAL A 269 16.17 15.84 34.63
C VAL A 269 15.17 15.32 35.66
N PRO A 270 14.17 16.09 36.10
CA PRO A 270 13.14 15.61 37.01
C PRO A 270 12.37 14.44 36.39
N LYS A 271 11.89 13.53 37.23
CA LYS A 271 11.08 12.40 36.77
C LYS A 271 9.81 12.94 36.14
N MET A 272 9.57 12.61 34.85
CA MET A 272 8.32 12.93 34.21
C MET A 272 7.21 12.06 34.80
N VAL A 273 6.19 12.69 35.31
CA VAL A 273 4.94 12.04 35.75
C VAL A 273 3.86 12.34 34.68
N ARG A 274 2.95 11.38 34.50
CA ARG A 274 1.83 11.58 33.60
C ARG A 274 0.99 12.73 34.14
N GLY A 275 0.85 13.79 33.36
CA GLY A 275 -0.04 14.90 33.70
C GLY A 275 -1.51 14.44 33.69
N SER A 276 -2.39 15.20 34.33
CA SER A 276 -3.82 14.99 34.20
C SER A 276 -4.24 15.20 32.75
N MET A 277 -4.79 14.16 32.11
CA MET A 277 -5.52 14.36 30.88
C MET A 277 -6.90 14.88 31.22
N ALA A 278 -7.32 16.01 30.65
CA ALA A 278 -8.71 16.37 30.60
C ALA A 278 -9.42 15.25 29.81
N SER A 279 -10.33 14.54 30.47
CA SER A 279 -11.25 13.62 29.81
C SER A 279 -12.48 14.44 29.47
N ASP A 280 -12.63 14.83 28.22
CA ASP A 280 -13.88 15.37 27.68
C ASP A 280 -14.85 14.24 27.40
#